data_e4c8b9fae6389d184c4c4fae1c01b831
#
_entry.id   e4c8b9fae6389d184c4c4fae1c01b831
#
_cell.length_a   1.000
_cell.length_b   1.000
_cell.length_c   1.000
_cell.angle_alpha   90.00
_cell.angle_beta   90.00
_cell.angle_gamma   90.00
#
_symmetry.space_group_name_H-M   'P 1'
#
loop_
_entity.id
_entity.type
_entity.pdbx_description
1 polymer ?
#
loop_
_entity_poly.entity_id
_entity_poly.type
_entity_poly.pdbx_seq_one_letter_code
_entity_poly.pdbx_strand_id
1 'polypeptide(L)'
;MSDEKTHDQTDPLIGRLIDQRYRVTRRLARGGMATVYVAQDERLERPVALKVMHPHLAESDAFVERFHREARAAARIVHPGVVSVFDQGVVSGQGFLVMELIDGTNLRALLNAQGAFTIPRALRYTTDILEALRAAHRMGVIHRDIKPENILVPTDGPAKVADFGLARAVSEGSMFTTGNMLGTVAYIAPEIALTTEADARSDLYSVGIMLYEMLTGAVPWADESALQIASHHVSDDVPSPSATLPWIPREIDDLVAALTTRDPANRCADASDALDLVARAAASTPSDIANRRAEVAHEDSR
;
A
#
# COMPACT_ATOMS: atom_id res chain seq x y z
N MET A 1 20.13 13.87 12.40
CA MET A 1 20.09 14.54 11.08
C MET A 1 21.41 14.48 10.30
N SER A 2 22.35 13.59 10.63
CA SER A 2 23.70 13.57 10.01
C SER A 2 24.00 12.30 9.21
N ASP A 3 23.23 11.21 9.35
CA ASP A 3 23.55 9.94 8.69
C ASP A 3 22.88 9.72 7.30
N GLU A 4 21.85 10.48 6.98
CA GLU A 4 21.15 10.34 5.68
C GLU A 4 21.93 10.91 4.49
N LYS A 5 22.82 11.88 4.72
CA LYS A 5 23.60 12.53 3.65
C LYS A 5 24.79 11.71 3.16
N THR A 6 25.28 10.74 3.94
CA THR A 6 26.51 9.99 3.59
C THR A 6 26.24 8.79 2.68
N HIS A 7 25.01 8.25 2.64
CA HIS A 7 24.64 7.10 1.79
C HIS A 7 24.27 7.48 0.36
N ASP A 8 23.98 8.75 0.09
CA ASP A 8 23.55 9.22 -1.23
C ASP A 8 24.72 9.39 -2.22
N GLN A 9 25.94 9.57 -1.72
CA GLN A 9 27.13 9.77 -2.57
C GLN A 9 27.70 8.47 -3.19
N THR A 10 27.21 7.29 -2.80
CA THR A 10 27.68 5.98 -3.31
C THR A 10 26.69 5.28 -4.24
N ASP A 11 25.47 5.83 -4.44
CA ASP A 11 24.48 5.21 -5.32
C ASP A 11 24.84 5.46 -6.79
N PRO A 12 25.16 4.37 -7.56
CA PRO A 12 25.71 4.51 -8.91
C PRO A 12 24.75 5.12 -9.93
N LEU A 13 23.46 5.24 -9.61
CA LEU A 13 22.47 5.83 -10.51
C LEU A 13 22.32 7.35 -10.32
N ILE A 14 22.74 7.92 -9.19
CA ILE A 14 22.63 9.36 -8.98
C ILE A 14 23.50 10.12 -10.00
N GLY A 15 22.92 11.13 -10.63
CA GLY A 15 23.52 11.90 -11.72
C GLY A 15 23.41 11.25 -13.09
N ARG A 16 23.05 9.94 -13.20
CA ARG A 16 22.87 9.28 -14.49
C ARG A 16 21.58 9.71 -15.19
N LEU A 17 21.64 9.61 -16.50
CA LEU A 17 20.50 9.84 -17.39
C LEU A 17 19.92 8.47 -17.82
N ILE A 18 18.71 8.19 -17.37
CA ILE A 18 17.97 6.97 -17.73
C ILE A 18 17.15 7.26 -18.98
N ASP A 19 17.23 6.33 -19.95
CA ASP A 19 16.52 6.44 -21.25
C ASP A 19 16.76 7.78 -21.96
N GLN A 20 17.96 8.35 -21.83
CA GLN A 20 18.36 9.64 -22.41
C GLN A 20 17.38 10.80 -22.06
N ARG A 21 16.59 10.66 -20.98
CA ARG A 21 15.53 11.60 -20.63
C ARG A 21 15.42 11.91 -19.14
N TYR A 22 15.58 10.91 -18.28
CA TYR A 22 15.30 11.05 -16.85
C TYR A 22 16.60 11.11 -16.06
N ARG A 23 17.00 12.31 -15.62
CA ARG A 23 18.20 12.51 -14.80
C ARG A 23 17.91 12.22 -13.34
N VAL A 24 18.53 11.18 -12.81
CA VAL A 24 18.40 10.79 -11.41
C VAL A 24 19.05 11.84 -10.51
N THR A 25 18.33 12.39 -9.55
CA THR A 25 18.83 13.45 -8.66
C THR A 25 19.11 12.95 -7.24
N ARG A 26 18.20 12.15 -6.67
CA ARG A 26 18.36 11.57 -5.33
C ARG A 26 17.51 10.31 -5.18
N ARG A 27 17.91 9.46 -4.22
CA ARG A 27 17.12 8.29 -3.85
C ARG A 27 15.99 8.69 -2.90
N LEU A 28 14.77 8.13 -3.11
CA LEU A 28 13.62 8.27 -2.23
C LEU A 28 13.50 7.09 -1.28
N ALA A 29 13.53 5.86 -1.84
CA ALA A 29 13.34 4.64 -1.08
C ALA A 29 14.04 3.46 -1.76
N ARG A 30 14.37 2.43 -0.98
CA ARG A 30 14.86 1.14 -1.49
C ARG A 30 13.98 0.04 -0.94
N GLY A 31 13.30 -0.68 -1.82
CA GLY A 31 12.50 -1.87 -1.49
C GLY A 31 13.19 -3.16 -1.92
N GLY A 32 12.55 -4.30 -1.71
CA GLY A 32 13.08 -5.62 -2.10
C GLY A 32 13.20 -5.82 -3.61
N MET A 33 12.36 -5.17 -4.42
CA MET A 33 12.26 -5.37 -5.86
C MET A 33 12.81 -4.22 -6.71
N ALA A 34 12.80 -3.02 -6.15
CA ALA A 34 13.15 -1.80 -6.86
C ALA A 34 13.70 -0.73 -5.91
N THR A 35 14.39 0.21 -6.49
CA THR A 35 14.75 1.46 -5.83
C THR A 35 13.98 2.61 -6.49
N VAL A 36 13.42 3.50 -5.68
CA VAL A 36 12.69 4.68 -6.14
C VAL A 36 13.56 5.91 -5.97
N TYR A 37 13.63 6.72 -7.02
CA TYR A 37 14.42 7.96 -7.08
C TYR A 37 13.54 9.14 -7.42
N VAL A 38 13.98 10.33 -7.06
CA VAL A 38 13.56 11.56 -7.74
C VAL A 38 14.42 11.69 -8.99
N ALA A 39 13.77 11.97 -10.13
CA ALA A 39 14.47 12.28 -11.36
C ALA A 39 13.88 13.54 -12.00
N GLN A 40 14.68 14.23 -12.79
CA GLN A 40 14.25 15.34 -13.65
C GLN A 40 13.95 14.78 -15.04
N ASP A 41 12.72 14.92 -15.51
CA ASP A 41 12.36 14.75 -16.92
C ASP A 41 12.93 15.92 -17.71
N GLU A 42 14.06 15.75 -18.37
CA GLU A 42 14.74 16.82 -19.10
C GLU A 42 13.94 17.32 -20.32
N ARG A 43 13.01 16.51 -20.83
CA ARG A 43 12.17 16.88 -21.97
C ARG A 43 10.97 17.74 -21.59
N LEU A 44 10.36 17.45 -20.44
CA LEU A 44 9.17 18.17 -19.94
C LEU A 44 9.50 19.12 -18.80
N GLU A 45 10.78 19.22 -18.40
CA GLU A 45 11.32 20.13 -17.37
C GLU A 45 10.59 20.02 -16.02
N ARG A 46 10.19 18.79 -15.64
CA ARG A 46 9.48 18.54 -14.39
C ARG A 46 10.12 17.42 -13.57
N PRO A 47 10.00 17.46 -12.22
CA PRO A 47 10.40 16.36 -11.38
C PRO A 47 9.40 15.21 -11.51
N VAL A 48 9.93 13.98 -11.41
CA VAL A 48 9.16 12.72 -11.46
C VAL A 48 9.70 11.73 -10.43
N ALA A 49 8.89 10.75 -10.04
CA ALA A 49 9.36 9.56 -9.32
C ALA A 49 9.78 8.52 -10.36
N LEU A 50 11.00 8.00 -10.22
CA LEU A 50 11.56 6.98 -11.10
C LEU A 50 11.81 5.71 -10.28
N LYS A 51 11.04 4.66 -10.54
CA LYS A 51 11.20 3.34 -9.93
C LYS A 51 12.04 2.47 -10.85
N VAL A 52 13.21 2.04 -10.40
CA VAL A 52 14.14 1.19 -11.16
C VAL A 52 14.19 -0.19 -10.54
N MET A 53 13.88 -1.22 -11.31
CA MET A 53 13.85 -2.61 -10.87
C MET A 53 15.27 -3.12 -10.59
N HIS A 54 15.42 -4.00 -9.61
CA HIS A 54 16.71 -4.59 -9.31
C HIS A 54 17.17 -5.53 -10.43
N PRO A 55 18.49 -5.61 -10.72
CA PRO A 55 19.02 -6.36 -11.86
C PRO A 55 18.62 -7.83 -11.90
N HIS A 56 18.58 -8.51 -10.75
CA HIS A 56 18.25 -9.93 -10.67
C HIS A 56 16.82 -10.28 -11.16
N LEU A 57 15.90 -9.30 -11.18
CA LEU A 57 14.55 -9.48 -11.72
C LEU A 57 14.51 -9.38 -13.24
N ALA A 58 15.51 -8.72 -13.84
CA ALA A 58 15.63 -8.54 -15.27
C ALA A 58 16.13 -9.82 -16.02
N GLU A 59 16.62 -10.81 -15.29
CA GLU A 59 17.07 -12.09 -15.84
C GLU A 59 15.91 -12.98 -16.34
N SER A 60 14.66 -12.63 -15.99
CA SER A 60 13.46 -13.36 -16.40
C SER A 60 12.66 -12.57 -17.45
N ASP A 61 12.67 -13.01 -18.70
CA ASP A 61 11.85 -12.43 -19.76
C ASP A 61 10.36 -12.40 -19.39
N ALA A 62 9.88 -13.45 -18.75
CA ALA A 62 8.51 -13.55 -18.26
C ALA A 62 8.19 -12.48 -17.19
N PHE A 63 9.15 -12.10 -16.34
CA PHE A 63 8.99 -10.99 -15.42
C PHE A 63 8.90 -9.65 -16.15
N VAL A 64 9.80 -9.41 -17.11
CA VAL A 64 9.83 -8.16 -17.89
C VAL A 64 8.53 -7.98 -18.68
N GLU A 65 8.02 -9.02 -19.33
CA GLU A 65 6.74 -8.97 -20.04
C GLU A 65 5.55 -8.67 -19.11
N ARG A 66 5.51 -9.32 -17.93
CA ARG A 66 4.48 -9.06 -16.93
C ARG A 66 4.55 -7.61 -16.42
N PHE A 67 5.75 -7.15 -16.08
CA PHE A 67 5.98 -5.77 -15.65
C PHE A 67 5.43 -4.77 -16.65
N HIS A 68 5.73 -4.94 -17.94
CA HIS A 68 5.23 -4.06 -19.01
C HIS A 68 3.71 -4.11 -19.14
N ARG A 69 3.10 -5.29 -18.97
CA ARG A 69 1.65 -5.44 -19.05
C ARG A 69 0.96 -4.74 -17.87
N GLU A 70 1.44 -4.97 -16.65
CA GLU A 70 0.88 -4.37 -15.43
C GLU A 70 1.08 -2.84 -15.43
N ALA A 71 2.25 -2.35 -15.82
CA ALA A 71 2.50 -0.91 -15.93
C ALA A 71 1.56 -0.23 -16.94
N ARG A 72 1.28 -0.87 -18.10
CA ARG A 72 0.30 -0.37 -19.07
C ARG A 72 -1.13 -0.38 -18.52
N ALA A 73 -1.49 -1.37 -17.72
CA ALA A 73 -2.79 -1.40 -17.07
C ALA A 73 -2.92 -0.28 -16.03
N ALA A 74 -1.91 -0.09 -15.18
CA ALA A 74 -1.85 0.99 -14.19
C ALA A 74 -1.90 2.39 -14.85
N ALA A 75 -1.20 2.60 -15.96
CA ALA A 75 -1.17 3.88 -16.69
C ALA A 75 -2.54 4.31 -17.25
N ARG A 76 -3.50 3.39 -17.36
CA ARG A 76 -4.86 3.70 -17.82
C ARG A 76 -5.77 4.21 -16.72
N ILE A 77 -5.38 4.05 -15.45
CA ILE A 77 -6.19 4.50 -14.31
C ILE A 77 -5.98 6.01 -14.14
N VAL A 78 -7.04 6.78 -14.37
CA VAL A 78 -7.02 8.23 -14.17
C VAL A 78 -7.96 8.57 -13.01
N HIS A 79 -7.39 8.83 -11.84
CA HIS A 79 -8.15 9.17 -10.63
C HIS A 79 -7.26 9.99 -9.67
N PRO A 80 -7.77 11.02 -8.98
CA PRO A 80 -6.98 11.84 -8.05
C PRO A 80 -6.37 11.05 -6.89
N GLY A 81 -6.98 9.97 -6.45
CA GLY A 81 -6.48 9.05 -5.42
C GLY A 81 -5.53 7.95 -5.94
N VAL A 82 -5.08 8.02 -7.20
CA VAL A 82 -4.12 7.06 -7.79
C VAL A 82 -2.87 7.78 -8.21
N VAL A 83 -1.69 7.24 -7.91
CA VAL A 83 -0.41 7.75 -8.41
C VAL A 83 -0.33 7.49 -9.91
N SER A 84 -0.23 8.56 -10.70
CA SER A 84 -0.22 8.48 -12.17
C SER A 84 1.07 7.85 -12.68
N VAL A 85 0.97 6.92 -13.62
CA VAL A 85 2.10 6.36 -14.37
C VAL A 85 2.25 7.17 -15.66
N PHE A 86 3.45 7.72 -15.90
CA PHE A 86 3.71 8.59 -17.05
C PHE A 86 4.46 7.87 -18.18
N ASP A 87 5.36 6.94 -17.82
CA ASP A 87 6.21 6.26 -18.80
C ASP A 87 6.78 4.96 -18.22
N GLN A 88 7.28 4.09 -19.06
CA GLN A 88 7.99 2.88 -18.70
C GLN A 88 9.00 2.48 -19.77
N GLY A 89 10.02 1.77 -19.38
CA GLY A 89 10.99 1.27 -20.34
C GLY A 89 11.96 0.24 -19.74
N VAL A 90 12.95 -0.14 -20.57
CA VAL A 90 14.07 -0.99 -20.16
C VAL A 90 15.36 -0.33 -20.58
N VAL A 91 16.29 -0.15 -19.65
CA VAL A 91 17.63 0.38 -19.90
C VAL A 91 18.65 -0.58 -19.32
N SER A 92 19.59 -1.05 -20.15
CA SER A 92 20.62 -2.02 -19.76
C SER A 92 20.06 -3.29 -19.11
N GLY A 93 18.91 -3.78 -19.62
CA GLY A 93 18.20 -4.93 -19.07
C GLY A 93 17.34 -4.65 -17.83
N GLN A 94 17.41 -3.47 -17.24
CA GLN A 94 16.61 -3.11 -16.05
C GLN A 94 15.33 -2.38 -16.46
N GLY A 95 14.19 -2.89 -16.00
CA GLY A 95 12.90 -2.22 -16.14
C GLY A 95 12.84 -0.96 -15.27
N PHE A 96 12.24 0.10 -15.79
CA PHE A 96 11.94 1.31 -15.01
C PHE A 96 10.51 1.78 -15.25
N LEU A 97 9.97 2.49 -14.25
CA LEU A 97 8.66 3.11 -14.29
C LEU A 97 8.79 4.57 -13.87
N VAL A 98 8.20 5.46 -14.65
CA VAL A 98 8.13 6.89 -14.36
C VAL A 98 6.75 7.24 -13.87
N MET A 99 6.68 7.86 -12.71
CA MET A 99 5.43 8.14 -12.01
C MET A 99 5.35 9.59 -11.53
N GLU A 100 4.16 9.99 -11.15
CA GLU A 100 3.90 11.21 -10.41
C GLU A 100 4.77 11.25 -9.14
N LEU A 101 5.50 12.34 -8.96
CA LEU A 101 6.22 12.60 -7.71
C LEU A 101 5.26 13.24 -6.72
N ILE A 102 5.05 12.59 -5.59
CA ILE A 102 4.18 13.08 -4.52
C ILE A 102 5.03 13.82 -3.49
N ASP A 103 4.70 15.09 -3.24
CA ASP A 103 5.23 15.84 -2.10
C ASP A 103 4.44 15.49 -0.84
N GLY A 104 5.01 14.65 -0.01
CA GLY A 104 4.33 14.11 1.17
C GLY A 104 5.09 12.94 1.80
N THR A 105 4.34 12.10 2.48
CA THR A 105 4.87 10.89 3.14
C THR A 105 4.00 9.68 2.81
N ASN A 106 4.35 8.48 3.28
CA ASN A 106 3.45 7.33 3.20
C ASN A 106 2.73 7.07 4.53
N LEU A 107 1.65 6.30 4.47
CA LEU A 107 0.82 6.01 5.64
C LEU A 107 1.59 5.22 6.72
N ARG A 108 2.56 4.37 6.34
CA ARG A 108 3.44 3.65 7.27
C ARG A 108 4.26 4.62 8.12
N ALA A 109 4.89 5.60 7.50
CA ALA A 109 5.67 6.61 8.22
C ALA A 109 4.80 7.43 9.17
N LEU A 110 3.54 7.74 8.78
CA LEU A 110 2.60 8.41 9.68
C LEU A 110 2.20 7.53 10.86
N LEU A 111 1.91 6.24 10.64
CA LEU A 111 1.61 5.29 11.72
C LEU A 111 2.79 5.14 12.67
N ASN A 112 4.00 4.99 12.15
CA ASN A 112 5.21 4.88 12.97
C ASN A 112 5.46 6.14 13.82
N ALA A 113 5.17 7.33 13.28
CA ALA A 113 5.39 8.60 13.97
C ALA A 113 4.29 8.96 14.96
N GLN A 114 3.03 8.53 14.73
CA GLN A 114 1.87 9.01 15.46
C GLN A 114 1.12 7.89 16.19
N GLY A 115 1.44 6.62 15.93
CA GLY A 115 0.68 5.47 16.41
C GLY A 115 -0.70 5.41 15.75
N ALA A 116 -1.74 5.22 16.57
CA ALA A 116 -3.12 5.15 16.09
C ALA A 116 -3.66 6.52 15.66
N PHE A 117 -4.69 6.49 14.81
CA PHE A 117 -5.42 7.67 14.36
C PHE A 117 -6.78 7.79 15.06
N THR A 118 -7.36 8.98 15.02
CA THR A 118 -8.77 9.18 15.37
C THR A 118 -9.68 8.49 14.35
N ILE A 119 -10.89 8.09 14.77
CA ILE A 119 -11.88 7.45 13.87
C ILE A 119 -12.12 8.28 12.61
N PRO A 120 -12.40 9.59 12.66
CA PRO A 120 -12.64 10.38 11.44
C PRO A 120 -11.45 10.39 10.50
N ARG A 121 -10.22 10.39 11.03
CA ARG A 121 -9.01 10.37 10.19
C ARG A 121 -8.80 9.02 9.53
N ALA A 122 -8.98 7.93 10.27
CA ALA A 122 -8.89 6.58 9.72
C ALA A 122 -9.93 6.35 8.62
N LEU A 123 -11.20 6.73 8.87
CA LEU A 123 -12.27 6.62 7.87
C LEU A 123 -12.03 7.48 6.64
N ARG A 124 -11.46 8.68 6.78
CA ARG A 124 -11.09 9.52 5.64
C ARG A 124 -10.06 8.82 4.74
N TYR A 125 -8.97 8.29 5.32
CA TYR A 125 -7.98 7.55 4.52
C TYR A 125 -8.58 6.30 3.89
N THR A 126 -9.45 5.58 4.64
CA THR A 126 -10.16 4.42 4.10
C THR A 126 -11.04 4.81 2.90
N THR A 127 -11.75 5.95 2.98
CA THR A 127 -12.55 6.48 1.87
C THR A 127 -11.68 6.80 0.65
N ASP A 128 -10.57 7.53 0.83
CA ASP A 128 -9.66 7.89 -0.26
C ASP A 128 -9.14 6.65 -0.99
N ILE A 129 -8.75 5.60 -0.23
CA ILE A 129 -8.24 4.34 -0.76
C ILE A 129 -9.32 3.57 -1.50
N LEU A 130 -10.53 3.45 -0.94
CA LEU A 130 -11.65 2.75 -1.57
C LEU A 130 -12.10 3.44 -2.87
N GLU A 131 -12.08 4.77 -2.92
CA GLU A 131 -12.36 5.53 -4.16
C GLU A 131 -11.33 5.22 -5.26
N ALA A 132 -10.04 5.16 -4.90
CA ALA A 132 -8.97 4.78 -5.82
C ALA A 132 -9.14 3.34 -6.30
N LEU A 133 -9.42 2.40 -5.40
CA LEU A 133 -9.67 0.99 -5.73
C LEU A 133 -10.90 0.82 -6.61
N ARG A 134 -12.00 1.55 -6.32
CA ARG A 134 -13.20 1.53 -7.17
C ARG A 134 -12.88 1.94 -8.60
N ALA A 135 -12.05 2.98 -8.79
CA ALA A 135 -11.63 3.40 -10.13
C ALA A 135 -10.78 2.34 -10.84
N ALA A 136 -9.85 1.69 -10.13
CA ALA A 136 -8.99 0.64 -10.68
C ALA A 136 -9.79 -0.64 -11.02
N HIS A 137 -10.64 -1.10 -10.10
CA HIS A 137 -11.46 -2.31 -10.26
C HIS A 137 -12.42 -2.22 -11.44
N ARG A 138 -13.02 -1.04 -11.70
CA ARG A 138 -13.83 -0.81 -12.93
C ARG A 138 -13.05 -1.02 -14.22
N MET A 139 -11.73 -0.90 -14.18
CA MET A 139 -10.85 -1.14 -15.32
C MET A 139 -10.25 -2.57 -15.33
N GLY A 140 -10.70 -3.42 -14.40
CA GLY A 140 -10.19 -4.78 -14.25
C GLY A 140 -8.79 -4.85 -13.65
N VAL A 141 -8.32 -3.77 -13.00
CA VAL A 141 -7.01 -3.74 -12.33
C VAL A 141 -7.20 -3.99 -10.83
N ILE A 142 -6.59 -5.06 -10.32
CA ILE A 142 -6.57 -5.44 -8.92
C ILE A 142 -5.19 -5.12 -8.38
N HIS A 143 -5.12 -4.53 -7.17
CA HIS A 143 -3.86 -4.05 -6.60
C HIS A 143 -2.99 -5.20 -6.05
N ARG A 144 -3.55 -6.10 -5.24
CA ARG A 144 -2.94 -7.30 -4.64
C ARG A 144 -1.88 -7.06 -3.54
N ASP A 145 -1.52 -5.82 -3.27
CA ASP A 145 -0.51 -5.47 -2.25
C ASP A 145 -0.90 -4.15 -1.56
N ILE A 146 -2.17 -4.06 -1.13
CA ILE A 146 -2.65 -2.92 -0.35
C ILE A 146 -2.04 -3.00 1.05
N LYS A 147 -1.25 -1.97 1.40
CA LYS A 147 -0.59 -1.81 2.70
C LYS A 147 -0.15 -0.36 2.89
N PRO A 148 0.12 0.08 4.13
CA PRO A 148 0.44 1.49 4.42
C PRO A 148 1.63 2.06 3.65
N GLU A 149 2.60 1.23 3.27
CA GLU A 149 3.76 1.64 2.46
C GLU A 149 3.37 2.13 1.06
N ASN A 150 2.29 1.57 0.50
CA ASN A 150 1.78 1.87 -0.84
C ASN A 150 0.70 2.98 -0.84
N ILE A 151 0.40 3.56 0.33
CA ILE A 151 -0.52 4.69 0.45
C ILE A 151 0.28 5.96 0.69
N LEU A 152 0.35 6.81 -0.31
CA LEU A 152 1.02 8.10 -0.22
C LEU A 152 0.03 9.15 0.29
N VAL A 153 0.47 9.95 1.25
CA VAL A 153 -0.30 11.03 1.86
C VAL A 153 0.35 12.35 1.47
N PRO A 154 -0.19 13.04 0.45
CA PRO A 154 0.31 14.34 0.03
C PRO A 154 0.16 15.38 1.14
N THR A 155 0.94 16.46 1.06
CA THR A 155 0.73 17.66 1.90
C THR A 155 -0.64 18.28 1.66
N ASP A 156 -1.13 18.22 0.41
CA ASP A 156 -2.44 18.70 0.00
C ASP A 156 -3.19 17.64 -0.81
N GLY A 157 -4.51 17.53 -0.58
CA GLY A 157 -5.39 16.61 -1.30
C GLY A 157 -5.63 15.25 -0.65
N PRO A 158 -6.25 14.30 -1.38
CA PRO A 158 -6.57 12.97 -0.89
C PRO A 158 -5.31 12.10 -0.82
N ALA A 159 -5.39 11.04 0.00
CA ALA A 159 -4.40 9.97 -0.05
C ALA A 159 -4.41 9.30 -1.43
N LYS A 160 -3.24 8.83 -1.88
CA LYS A 160 -3.06 8.20 -3.19
C LYS A 160 -2.52 6.80 -3.06
N VAL A 161 -3.12 5.87 -3.79
CA VAL A 161 -2.64 4.50 -3.90
C VAL A 161 -1.56 4.44 -4.99
N ALA A 162 -0.41 3.91 -4.63
CA ALA A 162 0.75 3.69 -5.51
C ALA A 162 0.92 2.21 -5.85
N ASP A 163 1.70 1.90 -6.87
CA ASP A 163 2.18 0.54 -7.21
C ASP A 163 1.10 -0.47 -7.63
N PHE A 164 0.04 -0.03 -8.30
CA PHE A 164 -0.99 -0.93 -8.83
C PHE A 164 -0.41 -2.04 -9.70
N GLY A 165 -0.80 -3.29 -9.42
CA GLY A 165 -0.56 -4.48 -10.23
C GLY A 165 0.87 -5.02 -10.22
N LEU A 166 1.88 -4.26 -9.77
CA LEU A 166 3.29 -4.67 -9.84
C LEU A 166 3.62 -5.90 -8.97
N ALA A 167 2.82 -6.18 -7.95
CA ALA A 167 3.00 -7.36 -7.09
C ALA A 167 2.84 -8.69 -7.84
N ARG A 168 1.95 -8.75 -8.86
CA ARG A 168 1.75 -9.96 -9.68
C ARG A 168 2.98 -10.33 -10.50
N ALA A 169 3.76 -9.36 -10.95
CA ALA A 169 4.97 -9.61 -11.70
C ALA A 169 5.99 -10.45 -10.89
N VAL A 170 5.89 -10.43 -9.57
CA VAL A 170 6.81 -11.07 -8.63
C VAL A 170 6.26 -12.36 -8.03
N SER A 171 4.94 -12.47 -7.81
CA SER A 171 4.35 -13.54 -6.98
C SER A 171 4.40 -14.94 -7.61
N GLU A 172 4.47 -15.09 -8.92
CA GLU A 172 4.49 -16.41 -9.57
C GLU A 172 5.82 -17.18 -9.42
N GLY A 173 6.83 -16.61 -8.76
CA GLY A 173 8.13 -17.24 -8.58
C GLY A 173 8.61 -17.40 -7.14
N SER A 174 8.12 -16.64 -6.17
CA SER A 174 8.76 -16.61 -4.85
C SER A 174 7.97 -15.86 -3.76
N MET A 175 6.71 -16.23 -3.50
CA MET A 175 5.99 -15.60 -2.39
C MET A 175 6.64 -15.87 -1.01
N PHE A 176 7.49 -16.88 -0.88
CA PHE A 176 7.97 -17.36 0.42
C PHE A 176 9.49 -17.30 0.64
N THR A 177 10.28 -16.63 -0.23
CA THR A 177 11.75 -16.79 -0.20
C THR A 177 12.60 -15.56 0.13
N THR A 178 12.06 -14.36 0.31
CA THR A 178 12.87 -13.18 0.62
C THR A 178 12.49 -12.51 1.94
N GLY A 179 13.50 -12.16 2.75
CA GLY A 179 13.40 -11.67 4.13
C GLY A 179 12.56 -10.40 4.42
N ASN A 180 11.82 -9.88 3.44
CA ASN A 180 10.85 -8.78 3.61
C ASN A 180 9.40 -9.25 3.82
N MET A 181 9.19 -10.52 4.15
CA MET A 181 7.87 -11.16 4.26
C MET A 181 6.98 -10.59 5.35
N LEU A 182 7.55 -10.14 6.48
CA LEU A 182 6.73 -9.79 7.66
C LEU A 182 5.73 -8.66 7.35
N GLY A 183 6.15 -7.62 6.61
CA GLY A 183 5.29 -6.47 6.31
C GLY A 183 4.14 -6.75 5.35
N THR A 184 4.33 -7.65 4.37
CA THR A 184 3.30 -7.95 3.35
C THR A 184 2.30 -9.00 3.85
N VAL A 185 2.74 -9.98 4.65
CA VAL A 185 1.89 -11.05 5.19
C VAL A 185 0.81 -10.52 6.12
N ALA A 186 1.09 -9.43 6.85
CA ALA A 186 0.13 -8.83 7.78
C ALA A 186 -1.18 -8.34 7.13
N TYR A 187 -1.22 -8.13 5.80
CA TYR A 187 -2.38 -7.61 5.08
C TYR A 187 -2.93 -8.59 4.04
N ILE A 188 -2.39 -9.81 3.98
CA ILE A 188 -2.74 -10.77 2.94
C ILE A 188 -4.18 -11.27 3.09
N ALA A 189 -4.94 -11.29 2.01
CA ALA A 189 -6.26 -11.91 2.03
C ALA A 189 -6.15 -13.45 2.09
N PRO A 190 -7.08 -14.13 2.79
CA PRO A 190 -7.07 -15.59 2.94
C PRO A 190 -6.95 -16.36 1.62
N GLU A 191 -7.72 -15.93 0.61
CA GLU A 191 -7.72 -16.54 -0.72
C GLU A 191 -6.37 -16.41 -1.43
N ILE A 192 -5.65 -15.31 -1.25
CA ILE A 192 -4.31 -15.13 -1.82
C ILE A 192 -3.31 -16.07 -1.14
N ALA A 193 -3.43 -16.24 0.18
CA ALA A 193 -2.56 -17.14 0.94
C ALA A 193 -2.79 -18.62 0.54
N LEU A 194 -4.04 -18.99 0.19
CA LEU A 194 -4.41 -20.36 -0.14
C LEU A 194 -4.20 -20.72 -1.61
N THR A 195 -4.59 -19.85 -2.54
CA THR A 195 -4.72 -20.18 -3.97
C THR A 195 -3.90 -19.30 -4.89
N THR A 196 -3.31 -18.20 -4.37
CA THR A 196 -2.68 -17.14 -5.16
C THR A 196 -3.65 -16.38 -6.10
N GLU A 197 -4.94 -16.73 -6.11
CA GLU A 197 -5.95 -16.04 -6.87
C GLU A 197 -6.45 -14.82 -6.08
N ALA A 198 -6.52 -13.69 -6.77
CA ALA A 198 -6.98 -12.42 -6.19
C ALA A 198 -8.05 -11.81 -7.07
N ASP A 199 -9.12 -11.31 -6.44
CA ASP A 199 -10.10 -10.45 -7.07
C ASP A 199 -10.19 -9.09 -6.34
N ALA A 200 -11.15 -8.25 -6.72
CA ALA A 200 -11.37 -6.94 -6.10
C ALA A 200 -11.59 -7.02 -4.58
N ARG A 201 -12.19 -8.11 -4.10
CA ARG A 201 -12.51 -8.33 -2.68
C ARG A 201 -11.26 -8.65 -1.85
N SER A 202 -10.18 -9.14 -2.49
CA SER A 202 -8.89 -9.32 -1.81
C SER A 202 -8.28 -7.96 -1.39
N ASP A 203 -8.40 -6.94 -2.24
CA ASP A 203 -7.96 -5.59 -1.90
C ASP A 203 -8.81 -5.01 -0.73
N LEU A 204 -10.12 -5.28 -0.71
CA LEU A 204 -11.01 -4.85 0.39
C LEU A 204 -10.62 -5.47 1.73
N TYR A 205 -10.20 -6.74 1.74
CA TYR A 205 -9.69 -7.39 2.94
C TYR A 205 -8.47 -6.64 3.49
N SER A 206 -7.51 -6.36 2.63
CA SER A 206 -6.29 -5.62 3.01
C SER A 206 -6.62 -4.20 3.52
N VAL A 207 -7.64 -3.53 2.96
CA VAL A 207 -8.15 -2.25 3.47
C VAL A 207 -8.74 -2.41 4.87
N GLY A 208 -9.47 -3.49 5.15
CA GLY A 208 -10.01 -3.78 6.48
C GLY A 208 -8.93 -3.97 7.54
N ILE A 209 -7.87 -4.72 7.22
CA ILE A 209 -6.70 -4.89 8.11
C ILE A 209 -6.00 -3.54 8.35
N MET A 210 -5.84 -2.74 7.31
CA MET A 210 -5.23 -1.42 7.43
C MET A 210 -6.09 -0.45 8.25
N LEU A 211 -7.42 -0.52 8.13
CA LEU A 211 -8.34 0.24 9.00
C LEU A 211 -8.19 -0.18 10.46
N TYR A 212 -8.14 -1.49 10.73
CA TYR A 212 -7.88 -2.00 12.08
C TYR A 212 -6.59 -1.41 12.64
N GLU A 213 -5.47 -1.47 11.89
CA GLU A 213 -4.19 -0.91 12.31
C GLU A 213 -4.26 0.60 12.53
N MET A 214 -4.90 1.36 11.64
CA MET A 214 -5.05 2.81 11.81
C MET A 214 -5.79 3.18 13.09
N LEU A 215 -6.72 2.35 13.56
CA LEU A 215 -7.51 2.58 14.77
C LEU A 215 -6.80 2.13 16.03
N THR A 216 -6.12 0.98 16.01
CA THR A 216 -5.52 0.33 17.17
C THR A 216 -4.05 0.66 17.36
N GLY A 217 -3.36 1.06 16.27
CA GLY A 217 -1.91 1.30 16.24
C GLY A 217 -1.06 0.07 15.93
N ALA A 218 -1.68 -1.12 15.80
CA ALA A 218 -1.00 -2.36 15.46
C ALA A 218 -1.87 -3.22 14.53
N VAL A 219 -1.25 -4.05 13.71
CA VAL A 219 -1.97 -5.06 12.93
C VAL A 219 -2.53 -6.15 13.84
N PRO A 220 -3.58 -6.88 13.42
CA PRO A 220 -3.97 -8.09 14.15
C PRO A 220 -2.80 -9.06 14.28
N TRP A 221 -2.68 -9.70 15.47
CA TRP A 221 -1.65 -10.71 15.75
C TRP A 221 -0.20 -10.20 15.59
N ALA A 222 0.06 -8.92 15.90
CA ALA A 222 1.35 -8.24 15.67
C ALA A 222 2.55 -8.93 16.35
N ASP A 223 2.33 -9.64 17.47
CA ASP A 223 3.38 -10.31 18.25
C ASP A 223 3.75 -11.70 17.72
N GLU A 224 3.12 -12.14 16.62
CA GLU A 224 3.29 -13.50 16.10
C GLU A 224 4.25 -13.51 14.89
N SER A 225 4.75 -14.73 14.58
CA SER A 225 5.58 -14.94 13.40
C SER A 225 4.78 -14.79 12.10
N ALA A 226 5.44 -14.44 10.98
CA ALA A 226 4.80 -14.31 9.69
C ALA A 226 3.98 -15.55 9.26
N LEU A 227 4.44 -16.75 9.62
CA LEU A 227 3.73 -18.00 9.32
C LEU A 227 2.44 -18.14 10.16
N GLN A 228 2.48 -17.74 11.42
CA GLN A 228 1.31 -17.74 12.31
C GLN A 228 0.29 -16.70 11.83
N ILE A 229 0.74 -15.48 11.52
CA ILE A 229 -0.13 -14.44 10.96
C ILE A 229 -0.83 -14.93 9.68
N ALA A 230 -0.09 -15.55 8.75
CA ALA A 230 -0.68 -16.14 7.55
C ALA A 230 -1.71 -17.22 7.87
N SER A 231 -1.45 -18.06 8.90
CA SER A 231 -2.39 -19.07 9.36
C SER A 231 -3.66 -18.44 9.94
N HIS A 232 -3.53 -17.39 10.75
CA HIS A 232 -4.68 -16.67 11.31
C HIS A 232 -5.58 -16.05 10.24
N HIS A 233 -5.00 -15.43 9.21
CA HIS A 233 -5.79 -14.90 8.08
C HIS A 233 -6.64 -16.00 7.42
N VAL A 234 -6.18 -17.25 7.42
CA VAL A 234 -6.90 -18.38 6.80
C VAL A 234 -7.92 -18.99 7.76
N SER A 235 -7.59 -19.13 9.05
CA SER A 235 -8.37 -19.94 10.01
C SER A 235 -9.25 -19.13 10.96
N ASP A 236 -8.89 -17.88 11.24
CA ASP A 236 -9.52 -17.10 12.30
C ASP A 236 -10.19 -15.82 11.75
N ASP A 237 -11.18 -15.32 12.49
CA ASP A 237 -11.76 -14.03 12.22
C ASP A 237 -10.88 -12.91 12.79
N VAL A 238 -10.76 -11.81 12.07
CA VAL A 238 -10.03 -10.63 12.55
C VAL A 238 -10.70 -10.10 13.82
N PRO A 239 -9.95 -9.88 14.92
CA PRO A 239 -10.52 -9.38 16.15
C PRO A 239 -11.17 -8.01 15.94
N SER A 240 -12.26 -7.73 16.70
CA SER A 240 -12.89 -6.41 16.67
C SER A 240 -11.96 -5.37 17.25
N PRO A 241 -11.83 -4.16 16.68
CA PRO A 241 -11.11 -3.05 17.29
C PRO A 241 -11.54 -2.75 18.72
N SER A 242 -12.83 -2.89 19.03
CA SER A 242 -13.37 -2.68 20.40
C SER A 242 -12.89 -3.70 21.42
N ALA A 243 -12.41 -4.88 21.00
CA ALA A 243 -11.78 -5.85 21.90
C ALA A 243 -10.50 -5.29 22.56
N THR A 244 -9.76 -4.46 21.82
CA THR A 244 -8.58 -3.75 22.33
C THR A 244 -8.95 -2.36 22.90
N LEU A 245 -9.90 -1.67 22.28
CA LEU A 245 -10.31 -0.30 22.61
C LEU A 245 -11.82 -0.23 22.87
N PRO A 246 -12.30 -0.53 24.08
CA PRO A 246 -13.74 -0.67 24.39
C PRO A 246 -14.61 0.56 24.09
N TRP A 247 -14.00 1.71 23.80
CA TRP A 247 -14.68 2.94 23.42
C TRP A 247 -15.00 3.04 21.93
N ILE A 248 -14.48 2.13 21.09
CA ILE A 248 -14.78 2.10 19.65
C ILE A 248 -16.24 1.64 19.46
N PRO A 249 -17.03 2.39 18.65
CA PRO A 249 -18.42 2.03 18.37
C PRO A 249 -18.54 0.71 17.61
N ARG A 250 -19.64 0.02 17.86
CA ARG A 250 -19.97 -1.25 17.19
C ARG A 250 -19.99 -1.11 15.66
N GLU A 251 -20.43 0.01 15.13
CA GLU A 251 -20.51 0.26 13.69
C GLU A 251 -19.12 0.26 13.03
N ILE A 252 -18.08 0.59 13.77
CA ILE A 252 -16.68 0.47 13.31
C ILE A 252 -16.23 -0.99 13.34
N ASP A 253 -16.60 -1.77 14.37
CA ASP A 253 -16.35 -3.21 14.42
C ASP A 253 -17.06 -3.92 13.26
N ASP A 254 -18.34 -3.59 13.02
CA ASP A 254 -19.13 -4.14 11.93
C ASP A 254 -18.51 -3.80 10.55
N LEU A 255 -17.96 -2.59 10.38
CA LEU A 255 -17.24 -2.20 9.16
C LEU A 255 -15.97 -3.03 8.95
N VAL A 256 -15.13 -3.16 10.00
CA VAL A 256 -13.91 -3.98 9.91
C VAL A 256 -14.27 -5.43 9.61
N ALA A 257 -15.24 -6.01 10.30
CA ALA A 257 -15.70 -7.39 10.08
C ALA A 257 -16.22 -7.60 8.65
N ALA A 258 -17.02 -6.66 8.11
CA ALA A 258 -17.54 -6.74 6.75
C ALA A 258 -16.44 -6.71 5.68
N LEU A 259 -15.36 -5.95 5.91
CA LEU A 259 -14.20 -5.89 5.02
C LEU A 259 -13.31 -7.11 5.15
N THR A 260 -13.19 -7.69 6.36
CA THR A 260 -12.24 -8.78 6.67
C THR A 260 -12.91 -10.16 6.78
N THR A 261 -14.15 -10.31 6.35
CA THR A 261 -14.80 -11.62 6.25
C THR A 261 -13.94 -12.59 5.43
N ARG A 262 -13.62 -13.77 6.00
CA ARG A 262 -12.69 -14.74 5.39
C ARG A 262 -13.14 -15.23 4.03
N ASP A 263 -14.39 -15.65 3.92
CA ASP A 263 -14.97 -16.08 2.65
C ASP A 263 -15.27 -14.85 1.77
N PRO A 264 -14.61 -14.69 0.61
CA PRO A 264 -14.86 -13.58 -0.29
C PRO A 264 -16.32 -13.48 -0.75
N ALA A 265 -17.06 -14.60 -0.79
CA ALA A 265 -18.47 -14.59 -1.19
C ALA A 265 -19.39 -13.89 -0.18
N ASN A 266 -18.98 -13.84 1.08
CA ASN A 266 -19.68 -13.19 2.19
C ASN A 266 -19.11 -11.81 2.56
N ARG A 267 -18.05 -11.36 1.87
CA ARG A 267 -17.44 -10.03 2.03
C ARG A 267 -18.21 -8.97 1.23
N CYS A 268 -17.94 -7.67 1.45
CA CYS A 268 -18.44 -6.62 0.57
C CYS A 268 -18.21 -6.99 -0.91
N ALA A 269 -19.22 -6.81 -1.74
CA ALA A 269 -19.15 -7.24 -3.14
C ALA A 269 -18.12 -6.42 -3.93
N ASP A 270 -18.03 -5.12 -3.67
CA ASP A 270 -17.11 -4.20 -4.31
C ASP A 270 -16.77 -2.98 -3.43
N ALA A 271 -15.92 -2.10 -3.94
CA ALA A 271 -15.52 -0.89 -3.23
C ALA A 271 -16.66 0.12 -3.06
N SER A 272 -17.75 0.05 -3.84
CA SER A 272 -18.91 0.93 -3.67
C SER A 272 -19.72 0.53 -2.44
N ASP A 273 -19.97 -0.78 -2.26
CA ASP A 273 -20.60 -1.30 -1.04
C ASP A 273 -19.78 -0.96 0.21
N ALA A 274 -18.44 -1.08 0.11
CA ALA A 274 -17.54 -0.73 1.20
C ALA A 274 -17.61 0.78 1.55
N LEU A 275 -17.67 1.66 0.56
CA LEU A 275 -17.85 3.12 0.76
C LEU A 275 -19.15 3.46 1.47
N ASP A 276 -20.25 2.76 1.14
CA ASP A 276 -21.53 2.95 1.82
C ASP A 276 -21.46 2.52 3.30
N LEU A 277 -20.71 1.45 3.62
CA LEU A 277 -20.44 1.05 5.00
C LEU A 277 -19.62 2.10 5.75
N VAL A 278 -18.56 2.62 5.14
CA VAL A 278 -17.73 3.70 5.72
C VAL A 278 -18.58 4.93 6.00
N ALA A 279 -19.45 5.34 5.07
CA ALA A 279 -20.32 6.50 5.27
C ALA A 279 -21.29 6.30 6.43
N ARG A 280 -21.88 5.09 6.59
CA ARG A 280 -22.73 4.76 7.74
C ARG A 280 -21.95 4.78 9.05
N ALA A 281 -20.77 4.18 9.10
CA ALA A 281 -19.92 4.17 10.29
C ALA A 281 -19.50 5.58 10.69
N ALA A 282 -19.19 6.45 9.72
CA ALA A 282 -18.86 7.85 9.97
C ALA A 282 -20.05 8.63 10.56
N ALA A 283 -21.26 8.42 10.01
CA ALA A 283 -22.47 9.11 10.47
C ALA A 283 -22.91 8.69 11.88
N SER A 284 -22.58 7.46 12.31
CA SER A 284 -22.92 6.92 13.62
C SER A 284 -21.83 7.17 14.69
N THR A 285 -20.67 7.69 14.31
CA THR A 285 -19.59 7.97 15.26
C THR A 285 -19.95 9.15 16.18
N PRO A 286 -20.08 8.96 17.51
CA PRO A 286 -20.41 10.03 18.44
C PRO A 286 -19.31 11.11 18.49
N SER A 287 -19.73 12.38 18.62
CA SER A 287 -18.80 13.52 18.60
C SER A 287 -17.83 13.56 19.79
N ASP A 288 -18.22 13.00 20.94
CA ASP A 288 -17.41 12.95 22.16
C ASP A 288 -16.23 11.98 22.06
N ILE A 289 -16.29 11.00 21.16
CA ILE A 289 -15.19 10.07 20.90
C ILE A 289 -14.43 10.37 19.60
N ALA A 290 -14.93 11.29 18.78
CA ALA A 290 -14.33 11.57 17.46
C ALA A 290 -12.85 11.99 17.56
N ASN A 291 -12.42 12.60 18.66
CA ASN A 291 -11.03 13.00 18.88
C ASN A 291 -10.20 11.99 19.69
N ARG A 292 -10.79 10.85 20.10
CA ARG A 292 -10.06 9.81 20.82
C ARG A 292 -9.18 9.01 19.86
N ARG A 293 -8.05 8.56 20.36
CA ARG A 293 -7.14 7.62 19.68
C ARG A 293 -6.56 6.65 20.69
N ALA A 294 -6.07 5.49 20.23
CA ALA A 294 -5.33 4.59 21.08
C ALA A 294 -4.04 5.26 21.60
N GLU A 295 -3.74 5.06 22.88
CA GLU A 295 -2.43 5.37 23.42
C GLU A 295 -1.50 4.21 23.08
N VAL A 296 -0.62 4.40 22.11
CA VAL A 296 0.43 3.43 21.77
C VAL A 296 1.61 3.71 22.68
N ALA A 297 1.98 2.74 23.52
CA ALA A 297 3.18 2.83 24.33
C ALA A 297 4.39 2.96 23.36
N HIS A 298 5.04 4.12 23.35
CA HIS A 298 6.35 4.22 22.74
C HIS A 298 7.30 3.42 23.64
N GLU A 299 7.79 2.28 23.19
CA GLU A 299 8.97 1.68 23.80
C GLU A 299 10.10 2.71 23.65
N ASP A 300 10.47 3.33 24.75
CA ASP A 300 11.67 4.15 24.84
C ASP A 300 12.84 3.28 24.39
N SER A 301 13.39 3.61 23.23
CA SER A 301 14.61 3.02 22.69
C SER A 301 15.73 3.25 23.73
N ARG A 302 16.03 2.22 24.52
CA ARG A 302 17.25 2.15 25.34
C ARG A 302 18.37 1.53 24.54
#